data_aa67ed2ee0f1965a3c8b42cbccba4f4c
#
_entry.id   aa67ed2ee0f1965a3c8b42cbccba4f4c
#
_cell.length_a   1.000
_cell.length_b   1.000
_cell.length_c   1.000
_cell.angle_alpha   90.00
_cell.angle_beta   90.00
_cell.angle_gamma   90.00
#
_symmetry.space_group_name_H-M   'P 1'
#
loop_
_entity.id
_entity.type
_entity.pdbx_description
1 polymer ?
#
loop_
_entity_poly.entity_id
_entity_poly.type
_entity_poly.pdbx_seq_one_letter_code
_entity_poly.pdbx_strand_id
1 'polypeptide(L)'
;MPRTRGPNAASRELEEAHERLAKKDEEIGQLRARLAQRDASRRGSGIEPENIVWIFCSGRTGSSWLSRMMGELEGHTVWFEPWVGALVDPYHLQLDRRKGAHFILSSQYRATWLASIRSLVLDGADARFPETGSKDYLIIKEPGGSVGAPLLMEALPESRMIFLIRDPRDVVASWADAHKKGSWLSADEGPEASAERARRAASRYVRNIGQAKRAYDAHRGRKALIKYEDLREDALGTMKRSYSQLGVTVDEGELSRAVEKHSWENIPEEDKGEGKFYRKATPGGWREDLTPEQVEIVEHIVAPLLKEFYPESQPNVGG
;
A
#
# COMPACT_ATOMS: atom_id res chain seq x y z
N MET A 1 -38.99 53.39 16.08
CA MET A 1 -38.81 51.95 16.40
C MET A 1 -37.93 51.32 15.34
N PRO A 2 -36.71 50.84 15.66
CA PRO A 2 -35.86 50.15 14.70
C PRO A 2 -36.35 48.72 14.47
N ARG A 3 -36.56 48.34 13.23
CA ARG A 3 -36.88 46.96 12.82
C ARG A 3 -35.64 46.07 13.07
N THR A 4 -35.79 45.09 13.98
CA THR A 4 -34.84 44.03 14.20
C THR A 4 -34.75 43.20 12.90
N ARG A 5 -33.60 43.22 12.23
CA ARG A 5 -33.28 42.31 11.12
C ARG A 5 -33.25 40.90 11.70
N GLY A 6 -34.08 40.01 11.19
CA GLY A 6 -33.99 38.57 11.49
C GLY A 6 -32.63 37.95 11.10
N PRO A 7 -32.29 36.80 11.67
CA PRO A 7 -31.00 36.16 11.39
C PRO A 7 -30.81 35.99 9.90
N ASN A 8 -29.63 36.37 9.39
CA ASN A 8 -29.23 36.33 7.99
C ASN A 8 -29.25 34.87 7.52
N ALA A 9 -29.63 34.62 6.27
CA ALA A 9 -29.69 33.27 5.66
C ALA A 9 -28.40 32.47 5.90
N ALA A 10 -27.24 33.13 5.83
CA ALA A 10 -25.92 32.54 6.12
C ALA A 10 -25.79 32.02 7.58
N SER A 11 -26.43 32.67 8.55
CA SER A 11 -26.42 32.19 9.95
C SER A 11 -27.26 30.93 10.14
N ARG A 12 -28.36 30.81 9.40
CA ARG A 12 -29.19 29.59 9.40
C ARG A 12 -28.51 28.42 8.73
N GLU A 13 -27.86 28.66 7.58
CA GLU A 13 -27.07 27.62 6.89
C GLU A 13 -25.90 27.12 7.78
N LEU A 14 -25.27 28.01 8.53
CA LEU A 14 -24.20 27.67 9.47
C LEU A 14 -24.71 26.83 10.66
N GLU A 15 -25.87 27.21 11.24
CA GLU A 15 -26.51 26.42 12.30
C GLU A 15 -26.91 25.03 11.80
N GLU A 16 -27.55 24.93 10.64
CA GLU A 16 -27.90 23.63 10.03
C GLU A 16 -26.67 22.78 9.73
N ALA A 17 -25.55 23.39 9.29
CA ALA A 17 -24.29 22.69 9.07
C ALA A 17 -23.69 22.17 10.38
N HIS A 18 -23.74 22.95 11.45
CA HIS A 18 -23.29 22.52 12.79
C HIS A 18 -24.15 21.38 13.34
N GLU A 19 -25.47 21.45 13.21
CA GLU A 19 -26.36 20.37 13.63
C GLU A 19 -26.11 19.07 12.84
N ARG A 20 -25.88 19.17 11.52
CA ARG A 20 -25.50 18.00 10.70
C ARG A 20 -24.15 17.40 11.10
N LEU A 21 -23.17 18.25 11.45
CA LEU A 21 -21.88 17.82 11.96
C LEU A 21 -22.03 17.10 13.30
N ALA A 22 -22.74 17.70 14.26
CA ALA A 22 -22.96 17.10 15.57
C ALA A 22 -23.67 15.73 15.47
N LYS A 23 -24.67 15.62 14.59
CA LYS A 23 -25.36 14.35 14.33
C LYS A 23 -24.45 13.28 13.72
N LYS A 24 -23.54 13.70 12.82
CA LYS A 24 -22.54 12.79 12.26
C LYS A 24 -21.51 12.35 13.29
N ASP A 25 -21.07 13.24 14.16
CA ASP A 25 -20.14 12.91 15.25
C ASP A 25 -20.75 11.92 16.24
N GLU A 26 -22.03 12.09 16.56
CA GLU A 26 -22.78 11.13 17.40
C GLU A 26 -22.89 9.75 16.70
N GLU A 27 -23.22 9.72 15.41
CA GLU A 27 -23.30 8.51 14.60
C GLU A 27 -21.95 7.78 14.52
N ILE A 28 -20.86 8.53 14.34
CA ILE A 28 -19.48 8.02 14.38
C ILE A 28 -19.17 7.45 15.78
N GLY A 29 -19.58 8.12 16.84
CA GLY A 29 -19.42 7.64 18.22
C GLY A 29 -20.12 6.31 18.46
N GLN A 30 -21.36 6.18 18.01
CA GLN A 30 -22.15 4.95 18.13
C GLN A 30 -21.54 3.79 17.32
N LEU A 31 -21.03 4.08 16.12
CA LEU A 31 -20.37 3.07 15.26
C LEU A 31 -19.05 2.62 15.86
N ARG A 32 -18.25 3.52 16.43
CA ARG A 32 -17.02 3.18 17.16
C ARG A 32 -17.30 2.29 18.36
N ALA A 33 -18.38 2.59 19.13
CA ALA A 33 -18.79 1.78 20.26
C ALA A 33 -19.22 0.36 19.83
N ARG A 34 -19.97 0.23 18.73
CA ARG A 34 -20.35 -1.08 18.17
C ARG A 34 -19.14 -1.88 17.67
N LEU A 35 -18.17 -1.22 17.03
CA LEU A 35 -16.90 -1.85 16.61
C LEU A 35 -16.12 -2.33 17.84
N ALA A 36 -15.96 -1.48 18.86
CA ALA A 36 -15.28 -1.84 20.10
C ALA A 36 -15.95 -3.02 20.82
N GLN A 37 -17.28 -3.08 20.82
CA GLN A 37 -18.03 -4.18 21.42
C GLN A 37 -17.85 -5.50 20.63
N ARG A 38 -17.78 -5.43 19.31
CA ARG A 38 -17.52 -6.56 18.44
C ARG A 38 -16.07 -7.04 18.56
N ASP A 39 -15.11 -6.13 18.63
CA ASP A 39 -13.70 -6.44 18.88
C ASP A 39 -13.50 -7.00 20.29
N ALA A 40 -14.27 -6.52 21.29
CA ALA A 40 -14.26 -7.07 22.64
C ALA A 40 -14.74 -8.51 22.73
N SER A 41 -15.66 -8.93 21.86
CA SER A 41 -16.11 -10.34 21.78
C SER A 41 -15.06 -11.25 21.14
N ARG A 42 -14.06 -10.69 20.45
CA ARG A 42 -12.92 -11.40 19.84
C ARG A 42 -11.68 -11.45 20.75
N ARG A 43 -11.66 -10.66 21.86
CA ARG A 43 -10.50 -10.60 22.76
C ARG A 43 -10.21 -11.97 23.36
N GLY A 44 -9.09 -12.52 22.94
CA GLY A 44 -8.53 -13.77 23.47
C GLY A 44 -8.10 -14.80 22.42
N SER A 45 -8.48 -14.61 21.15
CA SER A 45 -8.04 -15.47 20.05
C SER A 45 -7.92 -14.64 18.77
N GLY A 46 -6.71 -14.41 18.31
CA GLY A 46 -6.45 -13.77 17.03
C GLY A 46 -5.60 -12.49 17.11
N ILE A 47 -5.28 -11.96 15.92
CA ILE A 47 -4.41 -10.79 15.75
C ILE A 47 -5.13 -9.50 16.17
N GLU A 48 -4.47 -8.67 16.95
CA GLU A 48 -4.98 -7.33 17.27
C GLU A 48 -4.80 -6.40 16.06
N PRO A 49 -5.80 -5.54 15.73
CA PRO A 49 -5.74 -4.66 14.57
C PRO A 49 -4.52 -3.74 14.54
N GLU A 50 -4.07 -3.26 15.70
CA GLU A 50 -2.85 -2.46 15.82
C GLU A 50 -1.56 -3.23 15.51
N ASN A 51 -1.60 -4.55 15.51
CA ASN A 51 -0.46 -5.40 15.18
C ASN A 51 -0.44 -5.83 13.71
N ILE A 52 -1.39 -5.35 12.92
CA ILE A 52 -1.33 -5.49 11.46
C ILE A 52 -0.39 -4.44 10.89
N VAL A 53 0.56 -4.87 10.06
CA VAL A 53 1.48 -4.02 9.31
C VAL A 53 1.26 -4.22 7.82
N TRP A 54 0.68 -3.24 7.16
CA TRP A 54 0.48 -3.26 5.73
C TRP A 54 1.75 -2.86 4.99
N ILE A 55 2.10 -3.57 3.91
CA ILE A 55 3.09 -3.14 2.92
C ILE A 55 2.36 -2.79 1.64
N PHE A 56 2.11 -1.49 1.43
CA PHE A 56 1.52 -0.98 0.20
C PHE A 56 2.60 -0.49 -0.76
N CYS A 57 2.50 -0.92 -2.00
CA CYS A 57 3.50 -0.66 -3.02
C CYS A 57 2.95 -0.97 -4.42
N SER A 58 3.80 -0.98 -5.42
CA SER A 58 3.53 -1.64 -6.70
C SER A 58 4.27 -2.97 -6.77
N GLY A 59 3.86 -3.87 -7.66
CA GLY A 59 4.67 -5.05 -7.97
C GLY A 59 6.07 -4.64 -8.44
N ARG A 60 7.07 -5.46 -8.16
CA ARG A 60 8.49 -5.27 -8.53
C ARG A 60 9.21 -4.15 -7.77
N THR A 61 8.67 -3.69 -6.65
CA THR A 61 9.32 -2.70 -5.76
C THR A 61 10.20 -3.31 -4.68
N GLY A 62 10.39 -4.65 -4.64
CA GLY A 62 11.17 -5.32 -3.60
C GLY A 62 10.36 -5.74 -2.38
N SER A 63 9.03 -5.63 -2.43
CA SER A 63 8.14 -5.95 -1.30
C SER A 63 8.25 -7.40 -0.81
N SER A 64 8.53 -8.35 -1.71
CA SER A 64 8.75 -9.75 -1.31
C SER A 64 10.05 -9.93 -0.53
N TRP A 65 11.09 -9.17 -0.85
CA TRP A 65 12.33 -9.19 -0.10
C TRP A 65 12.12 -8.58 1.30
N LEU A 66 11.49 -7.40 1.36
CA LEU A 66 11.16 -6.75 2.63
C LEU A 66 10.28 -7.66 3.52
N SER A 67 9.19 -8.21 2.98
CA SER A 67 8.27 -9.04 3.77
C SER A 67 8.92 -10.34 4.27
N ARG A 68 9.85 -10.92 3.50
CA ARG A 68 10.61 -12.11 3.94
C ARG A 68 11.53 -11.80 5.11
N MET A 69 12.28 -10.69 5.05
CA MET A 69 13.10 -10.26 6.18
C MET A 69 12.26 -10.02 7.42
N MET A 70 11.08 -9.38 7.28
CA MET A 70 10.17 -9.17 8.41
C MET A 70 9.60 -10.49 8.97
N GLY A 71 9.29 -11.45 8.11
CA GLY A 71 8.72 -12.74 8.51
C GLY A 71 9.69 -13.72 9.15
N GLU A 72 11.01 -13.41 9.17
CA GLU A 72 12.00 -14.20 9.92
C GLU A 72 12.03 -13.88 11.42
N LEU A 73 11.41 -12.76 11.81
CA LEU A 73 11.45 -12.32 13.20
C LEU A 73 10.42 -13.08 14.04
N GLU A 74 10.77 -13.37 15.29
CA GLU A 74 9.86 -14.01 16.23
C GLU A 74 8.56 -13.21 16.37
N GLY A 75 7.43 -13.89 16.44
CA GLY A 75 6.13 -13.26 16.53
C GLY A 75 5.69 -12.49 15.28
N HIS A 76 6.33 -12.73 14.12
CA HIS A 76 5.95 -12.11 12.85
C HIS A 76 5.44 -13.16 11.87
N THR A 77 4.22 -12.94 11.37
CA THR A 77 3.59 -13.80 10.35
C THR A 77 3.35 -12.99 9.08
N VAL A 78 3.61 -13.56 7.91
CA VAL A 78 3.41 -12.87 6.62
C VAL A 78 2.20 -13.41 5.89
N TRP A 79 1.25 -12.52 5.58
CA TRP A 79 0.18 -12.77 4.63
C TRP A 79 0.55 -12.21 3.27
N PHE A 80 0.88 -13.12 2.38
CA PHE A 80 1.44 -12.79 1.09
C PHE A 80 0.34 -12.60 0.05
N GLU A 81 0.10 -11.38 -0.38
CA GLU A 81 -0.82 -10.98 -1.47
C GLU A 81 -2.25 -11.53 -1.33
N PRO A 82 -2.98 -11.22 -0.25
CA PRO A 82 -4.38 -11.67 -0.13
C PRO A 82 -5.32 -10.99 -1.13
N TRP A 83 -4.89 -9.95 -1.82
CA TRP A 83 -5.65 -9.18 -2.82
C TRP A 83 -6.93 -8.52 -2.27
N VAL A 84 -7.02 -8.37 -0.97
CA VAL A 84 -8.20 -7.77 -0.33
C VAL A 84 -8.43 -6.33 -0.78
N GLY A 85 -7.36 -5.55 -0.98
CA GLY A 85 -7.47 -4.19 -1.47
C GLY A 85 -7.98 -4.08 -2.91
N ALA A 86 -7.79 -5.10 -3.74
CA ALA A 86 -8.32 -5.13 -5.09
C ALA A 86 -9.86 -5.26 -5.10
N LEU A 87 -10.46 -5.88 -4.08
CA LEU A 87 -11.92 -5.98 -3.94
C LEU A 87 -12.58 -4.62 -3.69
N VAL A 88 -11.84 -3.68 -3.12
CA VAL A 88 -12.30 -2.34 -2.76
C VAL A 88 -11.63 -1.25 -3.60
N ASP A 89 -11.29 -1.56 -4.85
CA ASP A 89 -10.68 -0.61 -5.77
C ASP A 89 -11.51 0.66 -5.92
N PRO A 90 -10.92 1.85 -5.72
CA PRO A 90 -11.58 3.15 -5.88
C PRO A 90 -12.30 3.34 -7.22
N TYR A 91 -11.91 2.61 -8.27
CA TYR A 91 -12.64 2.62 -9.54
C TYR A 91 -14.11 2.25 -9.36
N HIS A 92 -14.42 1.28 -8.53
CA HIS A 92 -15.80 0.90 -8.23
C HIS A 92 -16.52 1.99 -7.46
N LEU A 93 -15.83 2.77 -6.64
CA LEU A 93 -16.40 3.89 -5.90
C LEU A 93 -16.72 5.09 -6.82
N GLN A 94 -15.97 5.27 -7.90
CA GLN A 94 -16.29 6.29 -8.90
C GLN A 94 -17.62 6.00 -9.64
N LEU A 95 -18.03 4.75 -9.68
CA LEU A 95 -19.33 4.34 -10.20
C LEU A 95 -20.50 4.81 -9.35
N ASP A 96 -20.28 5.19 -8.08
CA ASP A 96 -21.29 5.74 -7.17
C ASP A 96 -21.97 6.98 -7.77
N ARG A 97 -21.21 7.84 -8.42
CA ARG A 97 -21.74 9.03 -9.11
C ARG A 97 -22.71 8.69 -10.25
N ARG A 98 -22.62 7.50 -10.83
CA ARG A 98 -23.45 7.03 -11.95
C ARG A 98 -24.60 6.14 -11.50
N LYS A 99 -24.43 5.38 -10.41
CA LYS A 99 -25.39 4.39 -9.91
C LYS A 99 -26.20 4.88 -8.71
N GLY A 100 -25.80 5.99 -8.10
CA GLY A 100 -26.53 6.63 -6.98
C GLY A 100 -26.68 5.71 -5.77
N ALA A 101 -27.76 5.94 -5.04
CA ALA A 101 -28.05 5.28 -3.77
C ALA A 101 -28.22 3.74 -3.84
N HIS A 102 -28.39 3.17 -5.03
CA HIS A 102 -28.57 1.73 -5.21
C HIS A 102 -27.23 0.94 -5.21
N PHE A 103 -26.11 1.65 -5.29
CA PHE A 103 -24.80 1.00 -5.30
C PHE A 103 -24.39 0.64 -3.87
N ILE A 104 -24.08 -0.65 -3.63
CA ILE A 104 -23.79 -1.16 -2.29
C ILE A 104 -22.61 -0.46 -1.59
N LEU A 105 -21.61 0.00 -2.36
CA LEU A 105 -20.46 0.76 -1.83
C LEU A 105 -20.70 2.28 -1.91
N SER A 106 -21.94 2.74 -2.01
CA SER A 106 -22.25 4.16 -2.04
C SER A 106 -21.92 4.84 -0.71
N SER A 107 -21.67 6.15 -0.77
CA SER A 107 -21.25 6.95 0.38
C SER A 107 -22.25 6.90 1.56
N GLN A 108 -23.55 6.74 1.28
CA GLN A 108 -24.58 6.62 2.31
C GLN A 108 -24.45 5.35 3.18
N TYR A 109 -23.82 4.29 2.67
CA TYR A 109 -23.58 3.04 3.41
C TYR A 109 -22.14 2.91 3.90
N ARG A 110 -21.35 4.00 3.83
CA ARG A 110 -19.90 3.97 4.07
C ARG A 110 -19.52 3.29 5.37
N ALA A 111 -20.17 3.64 6.48
CA ALA A 111 -19.88 3.05 7.77
C ALA A 111 -20.11 1.53 7.80
N THR A 112 -21.18 1.07 7.16
CA THR A 112 -21.53 -0.36 7.13
C THR A 112 -20.51 -1.17 6.34
N TRP A 113 -20.15 -0.72 5.14
CA TRP A 113 -19.22 -1.49 4.33
C TRP A 113 -17.75 -1.35 4.80
N LEU A 114 -17.36 -0.25 5.46
CA LEU A 114 -16.06 -0.17 6.16
C LEU A 114 -15.98 -1.19 7.29
N ALA A 115 -17.04 -1.33 8.10
CA ALA A 115 -17.11 -2.36 9.14
C ALA A 115 -17.06 -3.77 8.54
N SER A 116 -17.65 -4.00 7.36
CA SER A 116 -17.58 -5.27 6.65
C SER A 116 -16.18 -5.57 6.11
N ILE A 117 -15.49 -4.56 5.56
CA ILE A 117 -14.08 -4.68 5.13
C ILE A 117 -13.18 -5.03 6.32
N ARG A 118 -13.34 -4.32 7.46
CA ARG A 118 -12.62 -4.63 8.70
C ARG A 118 -12.80 -6.08 9.10
N SER A 119 -14.05 -6.55 9.14
CA SER A 119 -14.36 -7.94 9.50
C SER A 119 -13.76 -8.93 8.50
N LEU A 120 -13.86 -8.65 7.21
CA LEU A 120 -13.27 -9.51 6.16
C LEU A 120 -11.77 -9.72 6.38
N VAL A 121 -11.04 -8.64 6.70
CA VAL A 121 -9.59 -8.73 6.95
C VAL A 121 -9.31 -9.53 8.23
N LEU A 122 -9.96 -9.20 9.34
CA LEU A 122 -9.70 -9.82 10.63
C LEU A 122 -10.15 -11.28 10.66
N ASP A 123 -11.36 -11.60 10.15
CA ASP A 123 -11.87 -12.97 10.06
C ASP A 123 -11.01 -13.82 9.12
N GLY A 124 -10.54 -13.21 8.02
CA GLY A 124 -9.62 -13.86 7.09
C GLY A 124 -8.24 -14.14 7.69
N ALA A 125 -7.72 -13.21 8.50
CA ALA A 125 -6.46 -13.39 9.21
C ALA A 125 -6.56 -14.52 10.25
N ASP A 126 -7.61 -14.52 11.08
CA ASP A 126 -7.85 -15.55 12.08
C ASP A 126 -8.03 -16.95 11.43
N ALA A 127 -8.77 -17.02 10.33
CA ALA A 127 -8.96 -18.29 9.62
C ALA A 127 -7.67 -18.79 8.95
N ARG A 128 -6.81 -17.90 8.47
CA ARG A 128 -5.58 -18.27 7.75
C ARG A 128 -4.43 -18.57 8.70
N PHE A 129 -4.39 -17.91 9.85
CA PHE A 129 -3.30 -17.95 10.81
C PHE A 129 -3.82 -18.18 12.24
N PRO A 130 -4.47 -19.32 12.51
CA PRO A 130 -5.11 -19.58 13.80
C PRO A 130 -4.14 -19.63 14.98
N GLU A 131 -2.86 -19.83 14.71
CA GLU A 131 -1.80 -19.88 15.74
C GLU A 131 -1.24 -18.50 16.09
N THR A 132 -1.59 -17.44 15.32
CA THR A 132 -1.10 -16.08 15.57
C THR A 132 -1.81 -15.48 16.76
N GLY A 133 -1.05 -15.11 17.78
CA GLY A 133 -1.58 -14.55 19.01
C GLY A 133 -1.79 -13.04 18.97
N SER A 134 -2.42 -12.50 20.03
CA SER A 134 -2.70 -11.07 20.15
C SER A 134 -1.45 -10.19 20.30
N LYS A 135 -0.30 -10.77 20.60
CA LYS A 135 0.98 -10.05 20.70
C LYS A 135 1.82 -10.11 19.44
N ASP A 136 1.46 -11.00 18.51
CA ASP A 136 2.19 -11.20 17.27
C ASP A 136 1.82 -10.13 16.25
N TYR A 137 2.70 -9.93 15.26
CA TYR A 137 2.50 -9.01 14.15
C TYR A 137 2.12 -9.77 12.89
N LEU A 138 1.08 -9.29 12.21
CA LEU A 138 0.69 -9.77 10.89
C LEU A 138 1.14 -8.79 9.82
N ILE A 139 2.12 -9.20 9.03
CA ILE A 139 2.64 -8.42 7.91
C ILE A 139 1.82 -8.75 6.67
N ILE A 140 1.02 -7.81 6.17
CA ILE A 140 0.21 -8.01 4.96
C ILE A 140 0.87 -7.31 3.78
N LYS A 141 1.43 -8.08 2.86
CA LYS A 141 2.06 -7.56 1.65
C LYS A 141 1.04 -7.48 0.51
N GLU A 142 0.71 -6.27 0.05
CA GLU A 142 -0.42 -5.99 -0.85
C GLU A 142 -0.04 -5.14 -2.08
N PRO A 143 0.90 -5.55 -2.95
CA PRO A 143 1.26 -4.75 -4.11
C PRO A 143 0.12 -4.59 -5.12
N GLY A 144 -0.64 -5.67 -5.39
CA GLY A 144 -1.81 -5.64 -6.26
C GLY A 144 -3.02 -4.96 -5.62
N GLY A 145 -3.19 -5.15 -4.32
CA GLY A 145 -4.27 -4.56 -3.53
C GLY A 145 -4.01 -3.14 -3.05
N SER A 146 -2.85 -2.55 -3.33
CA SER A 146 -2.53 -1.16 -2.96
C SER A 146 -3.51 -0.13 -3.53
N VAL A 147 -4.26 -0.48 -4.56
CA VAL A 147 -5.36 0.35 -5.09
C VAL A 147 -6.44 0.61 -4.05
N GLY A 148 -6.68 -0.31 -3.12
CA GLY A 148 -7.64 -0.18 -2.02
C GLY A 148 -7.04 0.37 -0.73
N ALA A 149 -5.75 0.72 -0.69
CA ALA A 149 -5.06 1.15 0.53
C ALA A 149 -5.80 2.25 1.32
N PRO A 150 -6.38 3.31 0.70
CA PRO A 150 -7.11 4.32 1.46
C PRO A 150 -8.27 3.76 2.26
N LEU A 151 -9.01 2.80 1.69
CA LEU A 151 -10.17 2.20 2.35
C LEU A 151 -9.78 1.18 3.41
N LEU A 152 -8.71 0.41 3.15
CA LEU A 152 -8.16 -0.53 4.15
C LEU A 152 -7.67 0.23 5.39
N MET A 153 -6.93 1.34 5.19
CA MET A 153 -6.45 2.16 6.29
C MET A 153 -7.57 2.92 7.01
N GLU A 154 -8.68 3.20 6.34
CA GLU A 154 -9.88 3.78 6.97
C GLU A 154 -10.67 2.73 7.76
N ALA A 155 -10.74 1.49 7.25
CA ALA A 155 -11.40 0.39 7.93
C ALA A 155 -10.59 -0.14 9.15
N LEU A 156 -9.28 0.01 9.12
CA LEU A 156 -8.33 -0.43 10.15
C LEU A 156 -7.38 0.71 10.53
N PRO A 157 -7.90 1.83 11.09
CA PRO A 157 -7.10 3.02 11.36
C PRO A 157 -6.05 2.83 12.45
N GLU A 158 -6.16 1.79 13.26
CA GLU A 158 -5.20 1.41 14.29
C GLU A 158 -3.97 0.71 13.70
N SER A 159 -4.11 0.09 12.53
CA SER A 159 -3.04 -0.68 11.91
C SER A 159 -1.87 0.21 11.47
N ARG A 160 -0.74 -0.41 11.29
CA ARG A 160 0.50 0.23 10.82
C ARG A 160 0.62 0.09 9.32
N MET A 161 1.37 1.00 8.70
CA MET A 161 1.63 0.86 7.27
C MET A 161 3.08 1.17 6.90
N ILE A 162 3.57 0.43 5.93
CA ILE A 162 4.78 0.73 5.18
C ILE A 162 4.35 1.14 3.77
N PHE A 163 4.80 2.32 3.35
CA PHE A 163 4.74 2.75 1.96
C PHE A 163 6.09 2.48 1.32
N LEU A 164 6.16 1.45 0.48
CA LEU A 164 7.39 1.05 -0.21
C LEU A 164 7.36 1.54 -1.65
N ILE A 165 8.37 2.31 -2.03
CA ILE A 165 8.55 2.83 -3.39
C ILE A 165 9.88 2.37 -3.99
N ARG A 166 9.97 2.42 -5.30
CA ARG A 166 11.17 2.17 -6.11
C ARG A 166 11.12 3.05 -7.34
N ASP A 167 12.28 3.40 -7.91
CA ASP A 167 12.33 4.12 -9.19
C ASP A 167 11.40 3.44 -10.20
N PRO A 168 10.36 4.15 -10.70
CA PRO A 168 9.37 3.58 -11.59
C PRO A 168 9.98 3.04 -12.89
N ARG A 169 11.10 3.59 -13.35
CA ARG A 169 11.80 3.12 -14.56
C ARG A 169 12.38 1.73 -14.32
N ASP A 170 12.98 1.47 -13.15
CA ASP A 170 13.45 0.14 -12.75
C ASP A 170 12.30 -0.86 -12.57
N VAL A 171 11.15 -0.38 -12.08
CA VAL A 171 9.95 -1.22 -11.95
C VAL A 171 9.45 -1.65 -13.33
N VAL A 172 9.36 -0.72 -14.28
CA VAL A 172 8.92 -1.03 -15.67
C VAL A 172 9.92 -1.95 -16.35
N ALA A 173 11.23 -1.71 -16.24
CA ALA A 173 12.26 -2.60 -16.77
C ALA A 173 12.14 -4.03 -16.18
N SER A 174 11.87 -4.13 -14.89
CA SER A 174 11.64 -5.42 -14.22
C SER A 174 10.36 -6.14 -14.69
N TRP A 175 9.29 -5.40 -14.99
CA TRP A 175 8.08 -5.97 -15.58
C TRP A 175 8.30 -6.43 -17.01
N ALA A 176 9.01 -5.64 -17.82
CA ALA A 176 9.35 -6.00 -19.21
C ALA A 176 10.11 -7.33 -19.27
N ASP A 177 11.07 -7.51 -18.36
CA ASP A 177 11.84 -8.74 -18.26
C ASP A 177 10.99 -9.95 -17.82
N ALA A 178 10.13 -9.77 -16.81
CA ALA A 178 9.28 -10.84 -16.29
C ALA A 178 8.27 -11.39 -17.32
N HIS A 179 7.95 -10.63 -18.37
CA HIS A 179 7.03 -11.03 -19.45
C HIS A 179 7.75 -11.45 -20.74
N LYS A 180 9.08 -11.53 -20.75
CA LYS A 180 9.80 -12.09 -21.88
C LYS A 180 9.44 -13.57 -22.07
N LYS A 181 9.50 -14.05 -23.32
CA LYS A 181 9.27 -15.46 -23.62
C LYS A 181 10.23 -16.35 -22.82
N GLY A 182 9.68 -17.32 -22.10
CA GLY A 182 10.46 -18.21 -21.23
C GLY A 182 10.72 -17.68 -19.81
N SER A 183 10.27 -16.46 -19.49
CA SER A 183 10.31 -15.92 -18.13
C SER A 183 9.18 -16.46 -17.26
N TRP A 184 9.32 -16.31 -15.96
CA TRP A 184 8.38 -16.87 -14.94
C TRP A 184 6.94 -16.33 -15.03
N LEU A 185 6.71 -15.17 -15.69
CA LEU A 185 5.38 -14.60 -15.98
C LEU A 185 5.03 -14.64 -17.46
N SER A 186 5.79 -15.40 -18.27
CA SER A 186 5.47 -15.48 -19.69
C SER A 186 4.10 -16.15 -19.88
N ALA A 187 3.08 -15.33 -20.11
CA ALA A 187 1.84 -15.77 -20.72
C ALA A 187 2.00 -15.72 -22.25
N ASP A 188 1.30 -16.58 -22.99
CA ASP A 188 1.12 -16.47 -24.44
C ASP A 188 0.27 -15.22 -24.78
N GLU A 189 0.69 -14.07 -24.30
CA GLU A 189 0.16 -12.79 -24.71
C GLU A 189 0.73 -12.52 -26.12
N GLY A 190 -0.15 -12.30 -27.07
CA GLY A 190 0.23 -12.03 -28.46
C GLY A 190 1.26 -10.88 -28.58
N PRO A 191 1.76 -10.59 -29.78
CA PRO A 191 2.84 -9.64 -30.02
C PRO A 191 2.38 -8.21 -29.72
N GLU A 192 2.29 -7.86 -28.43
CA GLU A 192 2.11 -6.48 -28.05
C GLU A 192 3.41 -5.71 -28.22
N ALA A 193 3.31 -4.51 -28.76
CA ALA A 193 4.46 -3.63 -28.89
C ALA A 193 5.10 -3.35 -27.52
N SER A 194 6.42 -3.42 -27.45
CA SER A 194 7.15 -3.24 -26.17
C SER A 194 6.88 -1.87 -25.51
N ALA A 195 6.62 -0.85 -26.32
CA ALA A 195 6.19 0.49 -25.87
C ALA A 195 4.86 0.47 -25.14
N GLU A 196 3.87 -0.29 -25.62
CA GLU A 196 2.56 -0.40 -24.98
C GLU A 196 2.63 -1.16 -23.65
N ARG A 197 3.47 -2.21 -23.57
CA ARG A 197 3.75 -2.89 -22.29
C ARG A 197 4.37 -1.93 -21.27
N ALA A 198 5.34 -1.09 -21.69
CA ALA A 198 5.93 -0.08 -20.83
C ALA A 198 4.88 0.93 -20.34
N ARG A 199 4.01 1.39 -21.22
CA ARG A 199 2.89 2.28 -20.89
C ARG A 199 1.95 1.69 -19.85
N ARG A 200 1.54 0.43 -20.04
CA ARG A 200 0.65 -0.27 -19.09
C ARG A 200 1.32 -0.48 -17.73
N ALA A 201 2.60 -0.86 -17.70
CA ALA A 201 3.35 -1.04 -16.47
C ALA A 201 3.51 0.27 -15.70
N ALA A 202 3.85 1.37 -16.39
CA ALA A 202 3.94 2.70 -15.81
C ALA A 202 2.59 3.19 -15.26
N SER A 203 1.51 3.01 -16.03
CA SER A 203 0.15 3.40 -15.60
C SER A 203 -0.31 2.61 -14.37
N ARG A 204 -0.01 1.30 -14.32
CA ARG A 204 -0.28 0.45 -13.14
C ARG A 204 0.51 0.93 -11.93
N TYR A 205 1.78 1.26 -12.12
CA TYR A 205 2.63 1.81 -11.06
C TYR A 205 2.03 3.10 -10.49
N VAL A 206 1.70 4.08 -11.33
CA VAL A 206 1.09 5.35 -10.91
C VAL A 206 -0.20 5.12 -10.13
N ARG A 207 -1.04 4.20 -10.60
CA ARG A 207 -2.30 3.87 -9.94
C ARG A 207 -2.07 3.31 -8.53
N ASN A 208 -1.22 2.29 -8.40
CA ASN A 208 -0.96 1.63 -7.12
C ASN A 208 -0.25 2.57 -6.14
N ILE A 209 0.84 3.20 -6.58
CA ILE A 209 1.63 4.13 -5.76
C ILE A 209 0.82 5.37 -5.39
N GLY A 210 0.01 5.89 -6.31
CA GLY A 210 -0.86 7.04 -6.04
C GLY A 210 -1.89 6.75 -4.94
N GLN A 211 -2.48 5.56 -4.89
CA GLN A 211 -3.40 5.17 -3.82
C GLN A 211 -2.66 4.87 -2.50
N ALA A 212 -1.53 4.17 -2.57
CA ALA A 212 -0.68 3.94 -1.40
C ALA A 212 -0.21 5.27 -0.77
N LYS A 213 0.19 6.23 -1.61
CA LYS A 213 0.55 7.59 -1.15
C LYS A 213 -0.61 8.31 -0.48
N ARG A 214 -1.81 8.28 -1.08
CA ARG A 214 -3.01 8.88 -0.47
C ARG A 214 -3.30 8.28 0.92
N ALA A 215 -3.19 6.96 1.04
CA ALA A 215 -3.34 6.29 2.32
C ALA A 215 -2.26 6.76 3.31
N TYR A 216 -1.01 6.80 2.87
CA TYR A 216 0.12 7.24 3.68
C TYR A 216 -0.04 8.67 4.18
N ASP A 217 -0.43 9.60 3.31
CA ASP A 217 -0.60 11.02 3.66
C ASP A 217 -1.76 11.20 4.66
N ALA A 218 -2.86 10.48 4.46
CA ALA A 218 -4.05 10.58 5.31
C ALA A 218 -3.92 9.84 6.65
N HIS A 219 -3.11 8.77 6.71
CA HIS A 219 -2.97 7.96 7.90
C HIS A 219 -2.32 8.72 9.06
N ARG A 220 -2.98 8.74 10.22
CA ARG A 220 -2.51 9.42 11.44
C ARG A 220 -1.78 8.50 12.42
N GLY A 221 -1.86 7.20 12.19
CA GLY A 221 -1.19 6.17 12.98
C GLY A 221 0.29 6.01 12.61
N ARG A 222 0.86 4.90 13.05
CA ARG A 222 2.27 4.56 12.84
C ARG A 222 2.53 4.14 11.41
N LYS A 223 3.51 4.77 10.76
CA LYS A 223 3.82 4.54 9.36
C LYS A 223 5.29 4.76 9.05
N ALA A 224 5.78 4.06 8.03
CA ALA A 224 7.13 4.21 7.51
C ALA A 224 7.10 4.37 5.98
N LEU A 225 7.97 5.24 5.44
CA LEU A 225 8.30 5.31 4.02
C LEU A 225 9.64 4.61 3.80
N ILE A 226 9.67 3.65 2.88
CA ILE A 226 10.90 2.95 2.48
C ILE A 226 11.11 3.16 0.98
N LYS A 227 12.30 3.63 0.60
CA LYS A 227 12.77 3.53 -0.77
C LYS A 227 13.53 2.20 -0.94
N TYR A 228 13.26 1.51 -2.03
CA TYR A 228 13.97 0.28 -2.37
C TYR A 228 15.49 0.51 -2.46
N GLU A 229 15.89 1.66 -2.96
CA GLU A 229 17.28 2.06 -3.12
C GLU A 229 17.98 2.13 -1.76
N ASP A 230 17.36 2.78 -0.76
CA ASP A 230 17.90 2.87 0.61
C ASP A 230 17.98 1.48 1.25
N LEU A 231 16.96 0.63 1.00
CA LEU A 231 16.95 -0.76 1.49
C LEU A 231 18.07 -1.58 0.85
N ARG A 232 18.43 -1.31 -0.40
CA ARG A 232 19.55 -1.96 -1.09
C ARG A 232 20.90 -1.46 -0.61
N GLU A 233 21.03 -0.20 -0.30
CA GLU A 233 22.27 0.42 0.18
C GLU A 233 22.59 0.01 1.64
N ASP A 234 21.59 0.11 2.52
CA ASP A 234 21.69 -0.20 3.96
C ASP A 234 20.40 -0.90 4.44
N ALA A 235 20.32 -2.21 4.21
CA ALA A 235 19.14 -2.98 4.59
C ALA A 235 18.92 -2.95 6.11
N LEU A 236 19.96 -3.17 6.90
CA LEU A 236 19.84 -3.25 8.37
C LEU A 236 19.43 -1.91 8.97
N GLY A 237 20.10 -0.83 8.59
CA GLY A 237 19.77 0.52 9.08
C GLY A 237 18.37 0.96 8.63
N THR A 238 17.98 0.63 7.40
CA THR A 238 16.63 0.94 6.88
C THR A 238 15.55 0.17 7.64
N MET A 239 15.77 -1.11 7.93
CA MET A 239 14.85 -1.92 8.74
C MET A 239 14.75 -1.40 10.17
N LYS A 240 15.87 -1.06 10.84
CA LYS A 240 15.87 -0.47 12.18
C LYS A 240 15.06 0.83 12.22
N ARG A 241 15.30 1.74 11.29
CA ARG A 241 14.55 3.01 11.18
C ARG A 241 13.05 2.74 10.98
N SER A 242 12.71 1.79 10.12
CA SER A 242 11.31 1.45 9.82
C SER A 242 10.59 0.88 11.04
N TYR A 243 11.20 -0.06 11.76
CA TYR A 243 10.64 -0.61 12.99
C TYR A 243 10.46 0.44 14.08
N SER A 244 11.43 1.35 14.23
CA SER A 244 11.31 2.51 15.13
C SER A 244 10.11 3.39 14.76
N GLN A 245 9.92 3.74 13.49
CA GLN A 245 8.78 4.53 13.01
C GLN A 245 7.45 3.81 13.21
N LEU A 246 7.42 2.50 13.02
CA LEU A 246 6.25 1.66 13.29
C LEU A 246 5.99 1.48 14.79
N GLY A 247 6.96 1.83 15.65
CA GLY A 247 6.91 1.63 17.09
C GLY A 247 6.81 0.15 17.47
N VAL A 248 7.54 -0.67 16.74
CA VAL A 248 7.70 -2.09 17.00
C VAL A 248 9.11 -2.33 17.50
N THR A 249 9.21 -2.96 18.65
CA THR A 249 10.52 -3.36 19.23
C THR A 249 10.87 -4.73 18.70
N VAL A 250 12.08 -4.87 18.16
CA VAL A 250 12.64 -6.13 17.68
C VAL A 250 14.04 -6.33 18.26
N ASP A 251 14.46 -7.57 18.42
CA ASP A 251 15.83 -7.89 18.79
C ASP A 251 16.79 -7.55 17.65
N GLU A 252 17.85 -6.78 17.95
CA GLU A 252 18.78 -6.32 16.90
C GLU A 252 19.60 -7.46 16.31
N GLY A 253 19.92 -8.47 17.08
CA GLY A 253 20.66 -9.63 16.61
C GLY A 253 19.79 -10.50 15.69
N GLU A 254 18.53 -10.66 16.04
CA GLU A 254 17.56 -11.36 15.20
C GLU A 254 17.33 -10.61 13.87
N LEU A 255 17.13 -9.30 13.92
CA LEU A 255 16.99 -8.47 12.74
C LEU A 255 18.23 -8.54 11.84
N SER A 256 19.43 -8.51 12.43
CA SER A 256 20.67 -8.64 11.67
C SER A 256 20.77 -9.99 10.95
N ARG A 257 20.44 -11.08 11.64
CA ARG A 257 20.40 -12.43 11.02
C ARG A 257 19.36 -12.53 9.91
N ALA A 258 18.18 -11.94 10.08
CA ALA A 258 17.14 -11.92 9.07
C ALA A 258 17.59 -11.16 7.80
N VAL A 259 18.23 -10.01 7.97
CA VAL A 259 18.78 -9.23 6.85
C VAL A 259 19.89 -10.00 6.13
N GLU A 260 20.84 -10.58 6.87
CA GLU A 260 21.94 -11.37 6.32
C GLU A 260 21.40 -12.58 5.52
N LYS A 261 20.47 -13.35 6.11
CA LYS A 261 19.86 -14.52 5.45
C LYS A 261 19.25 -14.18 4.08
N HIS A 262 18.65 -13.01 3.97
CA HIS A 262 18.00 -12.54 2.73
C HIS A 262 18.84 -11.55 1.93
N SER A 263 20.15 -11.42 2.23
CA SER A 263 21.05 -10.60 1.44
C SER A 263 21.17 -11.13 0.01
N TRP A 264 21.51 -10.25 -0.94
CA TRP A 264 21.64 -10.64 -2.34
C TRP A 264 22.67 -11.78 -2.53
N GLU A 265 23.72 -11.75 -1.75
CA GLU A 265 24.82 -12.71 -1.78
C GLU A 265 24.36 -14.12 -1.41
N ASN A 266 23.37 -14.20 -0.50
CA ASN A 266 22.83 -15.47 0.00
C ASN A 266 21.65 -16.02 -0.83
N ILE A 267 21.18 -15.29 -1.84
CA ILE A 267 20.21 -15.84 -2.79
C ILE A 267 20.93 -16.85 -3.71
N PRO A 268 20.39 -18.08 -3.90
CA PRO A 268 20.96 -19.07 -4.83
C PRO A 268 21.16 -18.50 -6.23
N GLU A 269 22.28 -18.85 -6.87
CA GLU A 269 22.60 -18.35 -8.22
C GLU A 269 21.57 -18.81 -9.28
N GLU A 270 20.97 -19.99 -9.09
CA GLU A 270 19.88 -20.49 -9.94
C GLU A 270 18.61 -19.65 -9.90
N ASP A 271 18.42 -18.86 -8.84
CA ASP A 271 17.26 -17.97 -8.66
C ASP A 271 17.51 -16.54 -9.14
N LYS A 272 18.76 -16.24 -9.54
CA LYS A 272 19.18 -14.92 -10.02
C LYS A 272 19.24 -14.86 -11.55
N GLY A 273 19.09 -13.67 -12.11
CA GLY A 273 19.36 -13.38 -13.51
C GLY A 273 18.15 -13.02 -14.35
N GLU A 274 18.37 -12.90 -15.64
CA GLU A 274 17.33 -12.55 -16.62
C GLU A 274 16.23 -13.61 -16.64
N GLY A 275 14.96 -13.17 -16.68
CA GLY A 275 13.80 -14.05 -16.64
C GLY A 275 13.53 -14.69 -15.28
N LYS A 276 14.34 -14.43 -14.26
CA LYS A 276 14.16 -14.93 -12.90
C LYS A 276 13.45 -13.92 -12.01
N PHE A 277 12.94 -14.41 -10.87
CA PHE A 277 12.29 -13.54 -9.89
C PHE A 277 13.27 -12.49 -9.34
N TYR A 278 14.50 -12.88 -9.04
CA TYR A 278 15.61 -12.01 -8.63
C TYR A 278 16.47 -11.66 -9.83
N ARG A 279 16.15 -10.58 -10.54
CA ARG A 279 16.80 -10.24 -11.80
C ARG A 279 18.24 -9.73 -11.62
N LYS A 280 18.39 -8.47 -11.24
CA LYS A 280 19.70 -7.78 -11.06
C LYS A 280 19.84 -7.16 -9.68
N ALA A 281 18.74 -6.79 -9.04
CA ALA A 281 18.67 -6.04 -7.78
C ALA A 281 19.53 -4.74 -7.77
N THR A 282 19.82 -4.18 -8.93
CA THR A 282 20.67 -3.00 -9.11
C THR A 282 19.79 -1.79 -9.38
N PRO A 283 19.79 -0.76 -8.51
CA PRO A 283 19.16 0.51 -8.79
C PRO A 283 19.75 1.18 -10.03
N GLY A 284 18.90 1.79 -10.85
CA GLY A 284 19.33 2.48 -12.09
C GLY A 284 19.57 1.57 -13.29
N GLY A 285 19.36 0.25 -13.16
CA GLY A 285 19.54 -0.72 -14.26
C GLY A 285 18.62 -0.50 -15.46
N TRP A 286 17.57 0.29 -15.31
CA TRP A 286 16.66 0.67 -16.38
C TRP A 286 17.36 1.33 -17.58
N ARG A 287 18.51 2.00 -17.36
CA ARG A 287 19.29 2.67 -18.41
C ARG A 287 19.81 1.72 -19.47
N GLU A 288 20.06 0.47 -19.08
CA GLU A 288 20.52 -0.60 -19.96
C GLU A 288 19.34 -1.41 -20.54
N ASP A 289 18.24 -1.48 -19.80
CA ASP A 289 17.14 -2.42 -20.05
C ASP A 289 15.99 -1.83 -20.88
N LEU A 290 15.82 -0.50 -20.87
CA LEU A 290 14.77 0.20 -21.60
C LEU A 290 15.32 0.92 -22.83
N THR A 291 14.54 0.90 -23.92
CA THR A 291 14.86 1.71 -25.10
C THR A 291 14.57 3.19 -24.81
N PRO A 292 15.18 4.13 -25.57
CA PRO A 292 14.90 5.58 -25.42
C PRO A 292 13.40 5.90 -25.51
N GLU A 293 12.67 5.28 -26.43
CA GLU A 293 11.20 5.43 -26.57
C GLU A 293 10.46 4.98 -25.30
N GLN A 294 10.84 3.85 -24.72
CA GLN A 294 10.24 3.35 -23.49
C GLN A 294 10.52 4.30 -22.32
N VAL A 295 11.74 4.82 -22.22
CA VAL A 295 12.12 5.79 -21.19
C VAL A 295 11.26 7.03 -21.28
N GLU A 296 11.11 7.63 -22.47
CA GLU A 296 10.25 8.80 -22.70
C GLU A 296 8.81 8.55 -22.30
N ILE A 297 8.23 7.43 -22.71
CA ILE A 297 6.87 7.03 -22.33
C ILE A 297 6.73 6.91 -20.81
N VAL A 298 7.67 6.23 -20.17
CA VAL A 298 7.63 6.00 -18.72
C VAL A 298 7.75 7.32 -17.97
N GLU A 299 8.77 8.11 -18.28
CA GLU A 299 9.04 9.40 -17.61
C GLU A 299 7.89 10.38 -17.75
N HIS A 300 7.23 10.42 -18.93
CA HIS A 300 6.04 11.24 -19.12
C HIS A 300 4.89 10.81 -18.18
N ILE A 301 4.63 9.51 -18.06
CA ILE A 301 3.53 9.00 -17.24
C ILE A 301 3.80 9.17 -15.73
N VAL A 302 5.04 8.94 -15.30
CA VAL A 302 5.43 8.94 -13.88
C VAL A 302 6.02 10.26 -13.40
N ALA A 303 6.06 11.29 -14.25
CA ALA A 303 6.70 12.59 -13.96
C ALA A 303 6.37 13.17 -12.58
N PRO A 304 5.11 13.18 -12.09
CA PRO A 304 4.81 13.69 -10.75
C PRO A 304 5.52 12.92 -9.63
N LEU A 305 5.61 11.59 -9.76
CA LEU A 305 6.26 10.73 -8.77
C LEU A 305 7.79 10.85 -8.81
N LEU A 306 8.37 10.99 -10.02
CA LEU A 306 9.81 11.27 -10.16
C LEU A 306 10.17 12.60 -9.51
N LYS A 307 9.39 13.64 -9.76
CA LYS A 307 9.62 14.96 -9.16
C LYS A 307 9.57 14.92 -7.64
N GLU A 308 8.66 14.15 -7.06
CA GLU A 308 8.48 14.09 -5.62
C GLU A 308 9.51 13.22 -4.92
N PHE A 309 9.78 12.01 -5.45
CA PHE A 309 10.59 11.02 -4.76
C PHE A 309 12.00 10.86 -5.29
N TYR A 310 12.25 11.28 -6.54
CA TYR A 310 13.52 11.12 -7.25
C TYR A 310 13.94 12.43 -7.98
N PRO A 311 13.96 13.59 -7.30
CA PRO A 311 14.22 14.89 -7.95
C PRO A 311 15.60 14.94 -8.62
N GLU A 312 16.59 14.25 -8.07
CA GLU A 312 17.97 14.22 -8.58
C GLU A 312 18.15 13.42 -9.87
N SER A 313 17.16 12.58 -10.19
CA SER A 313 17.22 11.71 -11.37
C SER A 313 16.55 12.32 -12.62
N GLN A 314 16.06 13.55 -12.53
CA GLN A 314 15.52 14.26 -13.68
C GLN A 314 16.69 14.78 -14.55
N PRO A 315 16.60 14.70 -15.91
CA PRO A 315 17.52 15.42 -16.75
C PRO A 315 17.43 16.89 -16.37
N ASN A 316 18.60 17.53 -16.17
CA ASN A 316 18.68 18.97 -16.03
C ASN A 316 18.01 19.59 -17.27
N VAL A 317 16.75 20.01 -17.13
CA VAL A 317 16.11 20.89 -18.10
C VAL A 317 16.69 22.27 -17.79
N GLY A 318 17.96 22.41 -18.12
CA GLY A 318 18.73 23.65 -17.99
C GLY A 318 18.69 24.41 -19.29
N GLY A 319 18.10 25.58 -19.16
CA GLY A 319 18.40 26.79 -19.87
C GLY A 319 18.33 26.88 -21.39
#